data_a4176688ceb1b6057db0843cd0525a5b
#
_entry.id   a4176688ceb1b6057db0843cd0525a5b
#
_cell.length_a   1.000
_cell.length_b   1.000
_cell.length_c   1.000
_cell.angle_alpha   90.00
_cell.angle_beta   90.00
_cell.angle_gamma   90.00
#
_symmetry.space_group_name_H-M   'P 1'
#
loop_
_entity.id
_entity.type
_entity.pdbx_description
1 polymer ?
#
loop_
_entity_poly.entity_id
_entity_poly.type
_entity_poly.pdbx_seq_one_letter_code
_entity_poly.pdbx_strand_id
1 'polypeptide(L)'
;MHGEFRKSRAMQLPRQITAGHGVLPQIAAMVRDFGLKGTGLIVWGPHTRALAGDTIAKTLSDAGYDLQTYEAGEATTETVSRAKEIAQEAKASFLIGVGGGTKIDIAKLAAHELSVPFISVPTNCAHDGIASPRATIKDDGRIRSFDADVPLGVLADTAVLIKAPWRFLAAGCADVVANKTAILDWRLAHRLRNEEFSSSAATMSEMSAEAIIQEAEFLKRNLEESAWSIVRPIIVSGVSMAIAGSSRPASGSEHLISHALDQIAPGKALHGEQCGVGSIMMMALHGGDFKRLQRCLHTVGAPTTLRQLGISKEQMVQALTTAHKVRPDRYTILGDQGIMPEAAERLLETTGVAA
;
A
#
# COMPACT_ATOMS: atom_id res chain seq x y z
N MET A 1 40.68 15.95 -8.94
CA MET A 1 40.47 15.60 -7.52
C MET A 1 39.15 14.88 -7.44
N HIS A 2 39.14 13.56 -7.22
CA HIS A 2 37.92 12.83 -6.94
C HIS A 2 37.49 13.20 -5.52
N GLY A 3 36.36 13.91 -5.39
CA GLY A 3 35.77 14.23 -4.11
C GLY A 3 35.51 12.94 -3.32
N GLU A 4 35.81 12.95 -2.03
CA GLU A 4 35.57 11.83 -1.13
C GLU A 4 34.08 11.43 -1.17
N PHE A 5 33.79 10.14 -1.40
CA PHE A 5 32.41 9.64 -1.41
C PHE A 5 31.85 9.67 0.01
N ARG A 6 30.82 10.48 0.26
CA ARG A 6 30.24 10.73 1.59
C ARG A 6 28.74 10.37 1.69
N LYS A 7 28.23 9.51 0.81
CA LYS A 7 26.82 9.09 0.89
C LYS A 7 26.66 8.03 1.98
N SER A 8 25.76 8.26 2.93
CA SER A 8 25.29 7.27 3.90
C SER A 8 23.77 7.32 3.97
N ARG A 9 23.13 6.17 4.13
CA ARG A 9 21.68 6.06 4.30
C ARG A 9 21.36 4.95 5.29
N ALA A 10 20.55 5.25 6.28
CA ALA A 10 19.94 4.24 7.14
C ALA A 10 18.73 3.65 6.41
N MET A 11 18.61 2.33 6.42
CA MET A 11 17.44 1.60 5.91
C MET A 11 16.80 0.86 7.09
N GLN A 12 15.56 1.21 7.41
CA GLN A 12 14.77 0.49 8.40
C GLN A 12 13.92 -0.55 7.68
N LEU A 13 13.99 -1.79 8.11
CA LEU A 13 13.26 -2.91 7.52
C LEU A 13 12.47 -3.64 8.62
N PRO A 14 11.36 -4.33 8.29
CA PRO A 14 10.72 -5.22 9.23
C PRO A 14 11.73 -6.24 9.77
N ARG A 15 11.80 -6.35 11.09
CA ARG A 15 12.70 -7.31 11.75
C ARG A 15 12.24 -8.76 11.53
N GLN A 16 10.91 -8.94 11.42
CA GLN A 16 10.31 -10.24 11.20
C GLN A 16 9.04 -10.12 10.36
N ILE A 17 8.90 -11.02 9.41
CA ILE A 17 7.68 -11.22 8.63
C ILE A 17 7.26 -12.66 8.84
N THR A 18 6.08 -12.87 9.42
CA THR A 18 5.47 -14.17 9.59
C THR A 18 4.21 -14.22 8.76
N ALA A 19 4.20 -15.04 7.73
CA ALA A 19 3.04 -15.29 6.89
C ALA A 19 2.72 -16.79 6.86
N GLY A 20 1.44 -17.16 6.83
CA GLY A 20 1.04 -18.57 6.76
C GLY A 20 -0.32 -18.85 7.37
N HIS A 21 -0.70 -20.13 7.36
CA HIS A 21 -1.96 -20.61 7.91
C HIS A 21 -1.94 -20.60 9.44
N GLY A 22 -2.95 -19.96 10.07
CA GLY A 22 -3.15 -20.02 11.51
C GLY A 22 -2.02 -19.41 12.35
N VAL A 23 -1.33 -18.39 11.82
CA VAL A 23 -0.16 -17.79 12.48
C VAL A 23 -0.50 -16.75 13.55
N LEU A 24 -1.75 -16.30 13.69
CA LEU A 24 -2.13 -15.27 14.68
C LEU A 24 -1.61 -15.56 16.11
N PRO A 25 -1.62 -16.80 16.63
CA PRO A 25 -1.09 -17.08 17.98
C PRO A 25 0.41 -16.82 18.13
N GLN A 26 1.16 -16.67 17.04
CA GLN A 26 2.59 -16.36 17.10
C GLN A 26 2.87 -14.90 17.51
N ILE A 27 1.84 -14.05 17.65
CA ILE A 27 1.99 -12.66 18.08
C ILE A 27 2.74 -12.52 19.41
N ALA A 28 2.47 -13.38 20.40
CA ALA A 28 3.13 -13.31 21.70
C ALA A 28 4.63 -13.65 21.60
N ALA A 29 4.98 -14.63 20.76
CA ALA A 29 6.38 -14.94 20.47
C ALA A 29 7.06 -13.75 19.76
N MET A 30 6.42 -13.18 18.76
CA MET A 30 6.94 -12.02 18.00
C MET A 30 7.20 -10.83 18.93
N VAL A 31 6.24 -10.46 19.80
CA VAL A 31 6.37 -9.34 20.74
C VAL A 31 7.50 -9.61 21.73
N ARG A 32 7.62 -10.83 22.24
CA ARG A 32 8.71 -11.25 23.12
C ARG A 32 10.08 -11.19 22.45
N ASP A 33 10.19 -11.70 21.22
CA ASP A 33 11.45 -11.76 20.45
C ASP A 33 11.94 -10.38 20.06
N PHE A 34 11.01 -9.41 19.96
CA PHE A 34 11.34 -7.98 19.78
C PHE A 34 11.79 -7.31 21.08
N GLY A 35 11.64 -7.98 22.23
CA GLY A 35 11.97 -7.43 23.53
C GLY A 35 10.97 -6.35 23.98
N LEU A 36 9.77 -6.29 23.40
CA LEU A 36 8.74 -5.35 23.79
C LEU A 36 8.17 -5.72 25.16
N LYS A 37 7.98 -4.71 26.01
CA LYS A 37 7.51 -4.85 27.39
C LYS A 37 6.50 -3.75 27.70
N GLY A 38 5.75 -3.91 28.79
CA GLY A 38 4.76 -2.92 29.22
C GLY A 38 3.44 -3.07 28.48
N THR A 39 2.72 -1.97 28.33
CA THR A 39 1.37 -1.94 27.77
C THR A 39 1.42 -1.84 26.23
N GLY A 40 0.62 -2.63 25.54
CA GLY A 40 0.37 -2.51 24.11
C GLY A 40 -0.97 -1.85 23.81
N LEU A 41 -1.04 -1.02 22.75
CA LEU A 41 -2.32 -0.55 22.20
C LEU A 41 -2.66 -1.30 20.92
N ILE A 42 -3.83 -1.94 20.87
CA ILE A 42 -4.35 -2.59 19.68
C ILE A 42 -5.38 -1.66 19.02
N VAL A 43 -5.15 -1.31 17.76
CA VAL A 43 -6.07 -0.55 16.93
C VAL A 43 -6.76 -1.49 15.95
N TRP A 44 -8.07 -1.54 15.98
CA TRP A 44 -8.89 -2.41 15.11
C TRP A 44 -10.19 -1.72 14.70
N GLY A 45 -11.00 -2.38 13.89
CA GLY A 45 -12.40 -2.01 13.62
C GLY A 45 -13.33 -3.12 14.09
N PRO A 46 -14.66 -2.90 14.11
CA PRO A 46 -15.64 -3.89 14.61
C PRO A 46 -15.48 -5.26 13.95
N HIS A 47 -15.37 -5.30 12.61
CA HIS A 47 -15.18 -6.52 11.86
C HIS A 47 -13.81 -7.18 12.08
N THR A 48 -12.75 -6.39 12.11
CA THR A 48 -11.39 -6.92 12.20
C THR A 48 -11.06 -7.38 13.61
N ARG A 49 -11.74 -6.84 14.61
CA ARG A 49 -11.73 -7.34 15.98
C ARG A 49 -12.15 -8.80 16.01
N ALA A 50 -13.34 -9.12 15.48
CA ALA A 50 -13.87 -10.49 15.49
C ALA A 50 -13.03 -11.45 14.61
N LEU A 51 -12.46 -10.96 13.49
CA LEU A 51 -11.68 -11.78 12.57
C LEU A 51 -10.31 -12.19 13.12
N ALA A 52 -9.63 -11.29 13.81
CA ALA A 52 -8.26 -11.46 14.27
C ALA A 52 -7.97 -10.81 15.63
N GLY A 53 -8.58 -9.65 15.91
CA GLY A 53 -8.28 -8.83 17.08
C GLY A 53 -8.46 -9.55 18.41
N ASP A 54 -9.59 -10.24 18.59
CA ASP A 54 -9.86 -10.97 19.85
C ASP A 54 -8.85 -12.10 20.08
N THR A 55 -8.39 -12.78 19.02
CA THR A 55 -7.31 -13.79 19.10
C THR A 55 -5.98 -13.14 19.50
N ILE A 56 -5.61 -12.01 18.87
CA ILE A 56 -4.39 -11.25 19.21
C ILE A 56 -4.43 -10.77 20.67
N ALA A 57 -5.53 -10.15 21.10
CA ALA A 57 -5.67 -9.65 22.46
C ALA A 57 -5.60 -10.76 23.50
N LYS A 58 -6.34 -11.86 23.28
CA LYS A 58 -6.31 -13.01 24.17
C LYS A 58 -4.91 -13.61 24.27
N THR A 59 -4.24 -13.83 23.14
CA THR A 59 -2.90 -14.45 23.12
C THR A 59 -1.87 -13.60 23.87
N LEU A 60 -1.92 -12.29 23.72
CA LEU A 60 -1.01 -11.37 24.43
C LEU A 60 -1.35 -11.27 25.93
N SER A 61 -2.64 -11.22 26.30
CA SER A 61 -3.07 -11.23 27.70
C SER A 61 -2.69 -12.52 28.41
N ASP A 62 -2.87 -13.68 27.76
CA ASP A 62 -2.46 -15.00 28.29
C ASP A 62 -0.91 -15.06 28.47
N ALA A 63 -0.17 -14.29 27.67
CA ALA A 63 1.29 -14.15 27.78
C ALA A 63 1.74 -13.09 28.81
N GLY A 64 0.81 -12.44 29.50
CA GLY A 64 1.09 -11.48 30.60
C GLY A 64 1.32 -10.03 30.16
N TYR A 65 0.89 -9.65 28.94
CA TYR A 65 0.96 -8.26 28.51
C TYR A 65 -0.28 -7.47 28.92
N ASP A 66 -0.10 -6.26 29.39
CA ASP A 66 -1.18 -5.30 29.58
C ASP A 66 -1.60 -4.74 28.21
N LEU A 67 -2.92 -4.64 27.98
CA LEU A 67 -3.43 -4.19 26.69
C LEU A 67 -4.48 -3.11 26.85
N GLN A 68 -4.37 -2.09 26.00
CA GLN A 68 -5.44 -1.19 25.70
C GLN A 68 -5.94 -1.46 24.28
N THR A 69 -7.18 -1.09 23.99
CA THR A 69 -7.78 -1.29 22.69
C THR A 69 -8.47 -0.05 22.20
N TYR A 70 -8.40 0.19 20.89
CA TYR A 70 -9.11 1.28 20.24
C TYR A 70 -9.85 0.76 19.00
N GLU A 71 -11.18 0.87 19.05
CA GLU A 71 -12.02 0.58 17.89
C GLU A 71 -12.11 1.84 17.03
N ALA A 72 -11.27 1.89 15.99
CA ALA A 72 -11.12 3.04 15.12
C ALA A 72 -12.09 3.00 13.93
N GLY A 73 -12.57 4.18 13.53
CA GLY A 73 -13.39 4.41 12.32
C GLY A 73 -12.55 4.56 11.04
N GLU A 74 -12.82 5.61 10.27
CA GLU A 74 -12.04 6.00 9.09
C GLU A 74 -10.62 6.44 9.49
N ALA A 75 -9.67 6.34 8.53
CA ALA A 75 -8.32 6.85 8.72
C ALA A 75 -8.30 8.37 8.51
N THR A 76 -8.54 9.12 9.58
CA THR A 76 -8.52 10.57 9.61
C THR A 76 -7.46 11.07 10.61
N THR A 77 -7.07 12.34 10.49
CA THR A 77 -6.16 12.98 11.47
C THR A 77 -6.71 12.93 12.88
N GLU A 78 -8.04 13.03 13.06
CA GLU A 78 -8.71 12.93 14.36
C GLU A 78 -8.61 11.53 14.95
N THR A 79 -8.80 10.47 14.13
CA THR A 79 -8.67 9.08 14.60
C THR A 79 -7.24 8.72 14.96
N VAL A 80 -6.26 9.27 14.25
CA VAL A 80 -4.82 9.14 14.60
C VAL A 80 -4.54 9.85 15.92
N SER A 81 -5.02 11.09 16.10
CA SER A 81 -4.85 11.85 17.35
C SER A 81 -5.48 11.12 18.53
N ARG A 82 -6.67 10.53 18.34
CA ARG A 82 -7.31 9.75 19.41
C ARG A 82 -6.53 8.47 19.76
N ALA A 83 -5.96 7.78 18.77
CA ALA A 83 -5.10 6.62 19.03
C ALA A 83 -3.86 7.02 19.84
N LYS A 84 -3.27 8.18 19.55
CA LYS A 84 -2.12 8.72 20.29
C LYS A 84 -2.49 9.05 21.75
N GLU A 85 -3.61 9.75 21.97
CA GLU A 85 -4.08 10.08 23.32
C GLU A 85 -4.25 8.81 24.16
N ILE A 86 -4.94 7.80 23.65
CA ILE A 86 -5.13 6.52 24.35
C ILE A 86 -3.79 5.85 24.64
N ALA A 87 -2.86 5.85 23.66
CA ALA A 87 -1.53 5.29 23.87
C ALA A 87 -0.74 6.01 24.94
N GLN A 88 -0.82 7.35 25.00
CA GLN A 88 -0.14 8.18 26.00
C GLN A 88 -0.73 7.98 27.41
N GLU A 89 -2.08 7.99 27.53
CA GLU A 89 -2.76 7.75 28.80
C GLU A 89 -2.41 6.37 29.38
N ALA A 90 -2.35 5.36 28.50
CA ALA A 90 -1.98 3.99 28.88
C ALA A 90 -0.47 3.76 29.02
N LYS A 91 0.35 4.74 28.70
CA LYS A 91 1.82 4.60 28.58
C LYS A 91 2.20 3.41 27.70
N ALA A 92 1.51 3.26 26.57
CA ALA A 92 1.76 2.18 25.63
C ALA A 92 3.17 2.27 25.07
N SER A 93 3.88 1.15 25.10
CA SER A 93 5.27 1.04 24.62
C SER A 93 5.37 0.45 23.21
N PHE A 94 4.27 -0.03 22.65
CA PHE A 94 4.14 -0.48 21.26
C PHE A 94 2.69 -0.45 20.82
N LEU A 95 2.47 -0.36 19.50
CA LEU A 95 1.15 -0.40 18.88
C LEU A 95 1.01 -1.61 17.95
N ILE A 96 -0.22 -2.13 17.83
CA ILE A 96 -0.56 -3.19 16.90
C ILE A 96 -1.76 -2.73 16.08
N GLY A 97 -1.63 -2.68 14.75
CA GLY A 97 -2.74 -2.41 13.83
C GLY A 97 -3.33 -3.73 13.32
N VAL A 98 -4.58 -4.03 13.68
CA VAL A 98 -5.28 -5.24 13.25
C VAL A 98 -6.39 -4.86 12.28
N GLY A 99 -6.19 -5.11 11.00
CA GLY A 99 -7.19 -4.73 10.01
C GLY A 99 -6.70 -4.63 8.58
N GLY A 100 -7.51 -4.01 7.74
CA GLY A 100 -7.08 -3.54 6.44
C GLY A 100 -6.23 -2.26 6.55
N GLY A 101 -5.81 -1.71 5.41
CA GLY A 101 -4.95 -0.53 5.34
C GLY A 101 -5.37 0.60 6.28
N THR A 102 -6.66 0.92 6.37
CA THR A 102 -7.19 1.97 7.25
C THR A 102 -6.75 1.82 8.71
N LYS A 103 -6.86 0.61 9.29
CA LYS A 103 -6.51 0.38 10.71
C LYS A 103 -5.00 0.32 10.91
N ILE A 104 -4.32 -0.26 9.93
CA ILE A 104 -2.86 -0.33 9.90
C ILE A 104 -2.28 1.09 9.81
N ASP A 105 -2.81 1.95 8.94
CA ASP A 105 -2.29 3.30 8.75
C ASP A 105 -2.54 4.22 9.96
N ILE A 106 -3.70 4.09 10.64
CA ILE A 106 -3.95 4.79 11.91
C ILE A 106 -2.91 4.39 12.96
N ALA A 107 -2.74 3.08 13.20
CA ALA A 107 -1.79 2.59 14.20
C ALA A 107 -0.33 2.92 13.84
N LYS A 108 0.02 2.80 12.56
CA LYS A 108 1.36 3.11 12.05
C LYS A 108 1.73 4.58 12.25
N LEU A 109 0.85 5.52 11.84
CA LEU A 109 1.12 6.94 11.97
C LEU A 109 1.14 7.36 13.46
N ALA A 110 0.20 6.86 14.27
CA ALA A 110 0.20 7.11 15.70
C ALA A 110 1.49 6.61 16.38
N ALA A 111 1.97 5.41 16.03
CA ALA A 111 3.20 4.85 16.56
C ALA A 111 4.44 5.67 16.14
N HIS A 112 4.50 6.08 14.86
CA HIS A 112 5.55 6.94 14.34
C HIS A 112 5.64 8.27 15.11
N GLU A 113 4.50 8.98 15.27
CA GLU A 113 4.48 10.26 15.99
C GLU A 113 4.79 10.13 17.49
N LEU A 114 4.55 8.95 18.07
CA LEU A 114 4.91 8.63 19.45
C LEU A 114 6.34 8.05 19.57
N SER A 115 7.00 7.76 18.47
CA SER A 115 8.32 7.11 18.44
C SER A 115 8.33 5.75 19.17
N VAL A 116 7.26 4.96 19.02
CA VAL A 116 7.14 3.60 19.57
C VAL A 116 7.03 2.56 18.46
N PRO A 117 7.45 1.31 18.70
CA PRO A 117 7.35 0.23 17.73
C PRO A 117 5.91 -0.06 17.28
N PHE A 118 5.76 -0.45 16.02
CA PHE A 118 4.49 -0.83 15.40
C PHE A 118 4.56 -2.24 14.81
N ILE A 119 3.48 -3.04 15.03
CA ILE A 119 3.29 -4.36 14.42
C ILE A 119 2.05 -4.31 13.53
N SER A 120 2.18 -4.78 12.29
CA SER A 120 1.11 -4.89 11.30
C SER A 120 0.50 -6.29 11.31
N VAL A 121 -0.82 -6.38 11.54
CA VAL A 121 -1.61 -7.62 11.45
C VAL A 121 -2.72 -7.43 10.42
N PRO A 122 -2.43 -7.63 9.12
CA PRO A 122 -3.39 -7.41 8.06
C PRO A 122 -4.51 -8.45 8.07
N THR A 123 -5.76 -8.02 7.94
CA THR A 123 -6.94 -8.87 7.70
C THR A 123 -7.38 -8.88 6.24
N ASN A 124 -6.81 -8.02 5.44
CA ASN A 124 -6.81 -8.04 3.98
C ASN A 124 -5.52 -7.41 3.45
N CYS A 125 -5.23 -7.60 2.17
CA CYS A 125 -4.03 -7.09 1.53
C CYS A 125 -4.40 -6.31 0.25
N ALA A 126 -5.19 -5.25 0.41
CA ALA A 126 -5.67 -4.42 -0.70
C ALA A 126 -4.61 -3.49 -1.30
N HIS A 127 -3.50 -3.27 -0.62
CA HIS A 127 -2.36 -2.47 -1.05
C HIS A 127 -1.11 -2.77 -0.19
N ASP A 128 0.04 -2.32 -0.63
CA ASP A 128 1.35 -2.58 -0.01
C ASP A 128 1.62 -1.79 1.29
N GLY A 129 0.71 -0.90 1.68
CA GLY A 129 0.74 -0.17 2.95
C GLY A 129 0.88 -1.05 4.19
N ILE A 130 0.55 -2.35 4.09
CA ILE A 130 0.71 -3.30 5.21
C ILE A 130 2.17 -3.48 5.66
N ALA A 131 3.15 -3.15 4.82
CA ALA A 131 4.58 -3.32 5.09
C ALA A 131 5.43 -2.09 4.73
N SER A 132 4.81 -1.02 4.24
CA SER A 132 5.51 0.17 3.78
C SER A 132 5.70 1.22 4.88
N PRO A 133 6.67 2.16 4.69
CA PRO A 133 6.86 3.32 5.57
C PRO A 133 5.91 4.48 5.20
N ARG A 134 4.72 4.17 4.72
CA ARG A 134 3.72 5.19 4.34
C ARG A 134 2.40 4.92 5.04
N ALA A 135 1.71 6.00 5.43
CA ALA A 135 0.35 5.95 5.95
C ALA A 135 -0.55 6.88 5.13
N THR A 136 -1.69 6.39 4.69
CA THR A 136 -2.67 7.17 3.92
C THR A 136 -3.81 7.58 4.83
N ILE A 137 -3.90 8.88 5.10
CA ILE A 137 -4.84 9.49 6.06
C ILE A 137 -5.64 10.60 5.37
N LYS A 138 -6.90 10.70 5.73
CA LYS A 138 -7.76 11.80 5.33
C LYS A 138 -7.51 13.00 6.24
N ASP A 139 -7.02 14.08 5.68
CA ASP A 139 -6.69 15.33 6.34
C ASP A 139 -7.49 16.46 5.68
N ASP A 140 -8.28 17.19 6.46
CA ASP A 140 -9.21 18.24 5.97
C ASP A 140 -10.03 17.79 4.73
N GLY A 141 -10.57 16.57 4.79
CA GLY A 141 -11.39 16.00 3.72
C GLY A 141 -10.60 15.50 2.50
N ARG A 142 -9.27 15.63 2.48
CA ARG A 142 -8.39 15.19 1.40
C ARG A 142 -7.55 14.00 1.81
N ILE A 143 -7.43 13.02 0.93
CA ILE A 143 -6.55 11.87 1.15
C ILE A 143 -5.10 12.31 0.91
N ARG A 144 -4.24 12.09 1.92
CA ARG A 144 -2.81 12.41 1.89
C ARG A 144 -1.99 11.22 2.35
N SER A 145 -0.80 11.09 1.77
CA SER A 145 0.19 10.09 2.17
C SER A 145 1.24 10.73 3.07
N PHE A 146 1.35 10.22 4.29
CA PHE A 146 2.29 10.67 5.30
C PHE A 146 3.50 9.73 5.37
N ASP A 147 4.66 10.28 5.70
CA ASP A 147 5.82 9.49 6.08
C ASP A 147 5.57 8.85 7.45
N ALA A 148 5.96 7.61 7.60
CA ALA A 148 5.88 6.85 8.83
C ALA A 148 7.03 5.85 8.91
N ASP A 149 7.08 5.03 9.96
CA ASP A 149 8.05 3.96 10.06
C ASP A 149 7.51 2.65 9.45
N VAL A 150 8.41 1.81 8.95
CA VAL A 150 8.06 0.43 8.61
C VAL A 150 7.59 -0.31 9.86
N PRO A 151 6.65 -1.26 9.74
CA PRO A 151 6.33 -2.11 10.87
C PRO A 151 7.56 -2.88 11.35
N LEU A 152 7.76 -2.95 12.66
CA LEU A 152 8.81 -3.78 13.26
C LEU A 152 8.57 -5.26 12.94
N GLY A 153 7.28 -5.66 12.89
CA GLY A 153 6.85 -6.98 12.47
C GLY A 153 5.59 -6.95 11.61
N VAL A 154 5.47 -7.93 10.71
CA VAL A 154 4.24 -8.20 9.93
C VAL A 154 3.79 -9.61 10.26
N LEU A 155 2.55 -9.78 10.71
CA LEU A 155 1.94 -11.07 11.01
C LEU A 155 0.72 -11.27 10.11
N ALA A 156 0.89 -11.98 9.01
CA ALA A 156 -0.09 -12.16 7.94
C ALA A 156 -0.67 -13.59 7.94
N ASP A 157 -1.84 -13.76 8.52
CA ASP A 157 -2.52 -15.06 8.59
C ASP A 157 -3.34 -15.30 7.31
N THR A 158 -2.91 -16.27 6.50
CA THR A 158 -3.55 -16.57 5.21
C THR A 158 -4.97 -17.09 5.36
N ALA A 159 -5.27 -17.81 6.45
CA ALA A 159 -6.62 -18.26 6.76
C ALA A 159 -7.57 -17.08 7.12
N VAL A 160 -7.02 -15.95 7.56
CA VAL A 160 -7.76 -14.70 7.76
C VAL A 160 -7.87 -13.93 6.45
N LEU A 161 -6.76 -13.76 5.74
CA LEU A 161 -6.70 -12.98 4.48
C LEU A 161 -7.66 -13.49 3.42
N ILE A 162 -7.80 -14.82 3.28
CA ILE A 162 -8.69 -15.42 2.27
C ILE A 162 -10.19 -15.23 2.59
N LYS A 163 -10.54 -14.93 3.84
CA LYS A 163 -11.93 -14.61 4.22
C LYS A 163 -12.36 -13.20 3.81
N ALA A 164 -11.40 -12.33 3.49
CA ALA A 164 -11.72 -11.02 2.95
C ALA A 164 -12.41 -11.14 1.58
N PRO A 165 -13.33 -10.23 1.23
CA PRO A 165 -13.87 -10.17 -0.13
C PRO A 165 -12.75 -10.17 -1.17
N TRP A 166 -12.84 -11.02 -2.18
CA TRP A 166 -11.81 -11.16 -3.22
C TRP A 166 -11.37 -9.84 -3.86
N ARG A 167 -12.29 -8.87 -3.92
CA ARG A 167 -12.01 -7.52 -4.40
C ARG A 167 -10.80 -6.88 -3.74
N PHE A 168 -10.56 -7.13 -2.45
CA PHE A 168 -9.40 -6.58 -1.74
C PHE A 168 -8.10 -7.26 -2.18
N LEU A 169 -8.13 -8.58 -2.40
CA LEU A 169 -6.95 -9.30 -2.89
C LEU A 169 -6.62 -8.88 -4.33
N ALA A 170 -7.65 -8.78 -5.18
CA ALA A 170 -7.50 -8.30 -6.55
C ALA A 170 -6.99 -6.86 -6.62
N ALA A 171 -7.46 -5.98 -5.71
CA ALA A 171 -6.95 -4.61 -5.60
C ALA A 171 -5.46 -4.60 -5.18
N GLY A 172 -5.06 -5.46 -4.25
CA GLY A 172 -3.64 -5.60 -3.88
C GLY A 172 -2.76 -6.12 -5.01
N CYS A 173 -3.27 -7.06 -5.81
CA CYS A 173 -2.59 -7.46 -7.05
C CYS A 173 -2.41 -6.28 -8.01
N ALA A 174 -3.46 -5.48 -8.19
CA ALA A 174 -3.45 -4.34 -9.09
C ALA A 174 -2.50 -3.23 -8.61
N ASP A 175 -2.44 -2.98 -7.30
CA ASP A 175 -1.51 -2.07 -6.66
C ASP A 175 -0.06 -2.48 -6.95
N VAL A 176 0.29 -3.75 -6.71
CA VAL A 176 1.64 -4.26 -6.97
C VAL A 176 1.99 -4.31 -8.46
N VAL A 177 1.05 -4.67 -9.33
CA VAL A 177 1.27 -4.65 -10.80
C VAL A 177 1.60 -3.24 -11.28
N ALA A 178 1.04 -2.20 -10.67
CA ALA A 178 1.31 -0.80 -10.98
C ALA A 178 2.79 -0.40 -10.73
N ASN A 179 3.55 -1.14 -9.94
CA ASN A 179 4.99 -0.93 -9.76
C ASN A 179 5.77 -0.93 -11.08
N LYS A 180 5.28 -1.66 -12.10
CA LYS A 180 5.92 -1.67 -13.43
C LYS A 180 6.00 -0.26 -14.03
N THR A 181 4.97 0.55 -13.88
CA THR A 181 4.94 1.94 -14.36
C THR A 181 5.65 2.89 -13.40
N ALA A 182 5.52 2.69 -12.10
CA ALA A 182 6.23 3.48 -11.09
C ALA A 182 7.76 3.45 -11.31
N ILE A 183 8.31 2.29 -11.62
CA ILE A 183 9.75 2.11 -11.89
C ILE A 183 10.16 2.82 -13.19
N LEU A 184 9.33 2.77 -14.23
CA LEU A 184 9.59 3.49 -15.48
C LEU A 184 9.61 5.01 -15.25
N ASP A 185 8.67 5.53 -14.49
CA ASP A 185 8.65 6.93 -14.08
C ASP A 185 9.86 7.32 -13.24
N TRP A 186 10.27 6.46 -12.30
CA TRP A 186 11.43 6.72 -11.47
C TRP A 186 12.73 6.74 -12.30
N ARG A 187 12.89 5.80 -13.25
CA ARG A 187 14.00 5.80 -14.22
C ARG A 187 13.99 7.04 -15.10
N LEU A 188 12.81 7.50 -15.52
CA LEU A 188 12.64 8.73 -16.31
C LEU A 188 13.08 9.95 -15.49
N ALA A 189 12.61 10.07 -14.24
CA ALA A 189 13.02 11.17 -13.34
C ALA A 189 14.52 11.14 -13.04
N HIS A 190 15.11 9.96 -12.85
CA HIS A 190 16.55 9.81 -12.70
C HIS A 190 17.33 10.37 -13.91
N ARG A 191 16.88 10.02 -15.13
CA ARG A 191 17.56 10.45 -16.37
C ARG A 191 17.39 11.95 -16.67
N LEU A 192 16.21 12.50 -16.42
CA LEU A 192 15.86 13.87 -16.86
C LEU A 192 16.00 14.90 -15.73
N ARG A 193 15.93 14.49 -14.46
CA ARG A 193 15.95 15.35 -13.29
C ARG A 193 17.08 15.04 -12.31
N ASN A 194 17.95 14.07 -12.68
CA ASN A 194 19.02 13.60 -11.80
C ASN A 194 18.53 13.17 -10.41
N GLU A 195 17.30 12.66 -10.34
CA GLU A 195 16.73 12.14 -9.09
C GLU A 195 17.48 10.88 -8.65
N GLU A 196 17.67 10.71 -7.34
CA GLU A 196 18.33 9.52 -6.80
C GLU A 196 17.55 8.25 -7.18
N PHE A 197 18.25 7.23 -7.69
CA PHE A 197 17.67 5.96 -8.11
C PHE A 197 18.38 4.78 -7.41
N SER A 198 17.60 3.93 -6.77
CA SER A 198 18.09 2.69 -6.17
C SER A 198 17.74 1.50 -7.08
N SER A 199 18.75 0.94 -7.76
CA SER A 199 18.55 -0.23 -8.62
C SER A 199 18.06 -1.44 -7.83
N SER A 200 18.55 -1.66 -6.61
CA SER A 200 18.11 -2.76 -5.75
C SER A 200 16.63 -2.64 -5.36
N ALA A 201 16.18 -1.46 -4.92
CA ALA A 201 14.78 -1.22 -4.60
C ALA A 201 13.88 -1.37 -5.84
N ALA A 202 14.30 -0.83 -6.99
CA ALA A 202 13.59 -0.97 -8.25
C ALA A 202 13.46 -2.44 -8.68
N THR A 203 14.53 -3.22 -8.57
CA THR A 203 14.51 -4.66 -8.90
C THR A 203 13.56 -5.43 -8.00
N MET A 204 13.57 -5.19 -6.68
CA MET A 204 12.65 -5.85 -5.74
C MET A 204 11.20 -5.52 -6.06
N SER A 205 10.89 -4.26 -6.31
CA SER A 205 9.55 -3.83 -6.68
C SER A 205 9.11 -4.41 -8.03
N GLU A 206 10.00 -4.46 -9.01
CA GLU A 206 9.73 -5.06 -10.31
C GLU A 206 9.47 -6.57 -10.21
N MET A 207 10.25 -7.28 -9.39
CA MET A 207 10.05 -8.71 -9.12
C MET A 207 8.72 -8.98 -8.43
N SER A 208 8.27 -8.12 -7.50
CA SER A 208 6.97 -8.29 -6.85
C SER A 208 5.82 -8.19 -7.85
N ALA A 209 5.86 -7.21 -8.77
CA ALA A 209 4.88 -7.09 -9.84
C ALA A 209 4.92 -8.29 -10.80
N GLU A 210 6.10 -8.72 -11.18
CA GLU A 210 6.30 -9.85 -12.07
C GLU A 210 5.76 -11.16 -11.46
N ALA A 211 5.94 -11.38 -10.16
CA ALA A 211 5.40 -12.55 -9.47
C ALA A 211 3.87 -12.61 -9.57
N ILE A 212 3.17 -11.49 -9.35
CA ILE A 212 1.70 -11.43 -9.53
C ILE A 212 1.31 -11.71 -10.99
N ILE A 213 2.03 -11.13 -11.97
CA ILE A 213 1.72 -11.31 -13.39
C ILE A 213 1.89 -12.78 -13.82
N GLN A 214 2.93 -13.45 -13.34
CA GLN A 214 3.20 -14.86 -13.68
C GLN A 214 2.22 -15.82 -13.01
N GLU A 215 1.80 -15.52 -11.79
CA GLU A 215 0.90 -16.39 -11.02
C GLU A 215 -0.59 -16.08 -11.28
N ALA A 216 -0.95 -15.02 -12.03
CA ALA A 216 -2.32 -14.54 -12.19
C ALA A 216 -3.34 -15.63 -12.56
N GLU A 217 -3.00 -16.55 -13.45
CA GLU A 217 -3.90 -17.63 -13.90
C GLU A 217 -4.14 -18.71 -12.84
N PHE A 218 -3.24 -18.82 -11.86
CA PHE A 218 -3.33 -19.79 -10.75
C PHE A 218 -4.06 -19.23 -9.54
N LEU A 219 -4.23 -17.90 -9.47
CA LEU A 219 -4.93 -17.25 -8.36
C LEU A 219 -6.44 -17.51 -8.47
N LYS A 220 -7.02 -18.12 -7.43
CA LYS A 220 -8.43 -18.50 -7.39
C LYS A 220 -9.11 -18.00 -6.13
N ARG A 221 -10.35 -17.58 -6.28
CA ARG A 221 -11.20 -17.19 -5.15
C ARG A 221 -11.37 -18.37 -4.20
N ASN A 222 -11.42 -18.08 -2.90
CA ASN A 222 -11.62 -19.08 -1.83
C ASN A 222 -10.52 -20.16 -1.74
N LEU A 223 -9.40 -19.99 -2.41
CA LEU A 223 -8.23 -20.84 -2.30
C LEU A 223 -7.16 -20.13 -1.45
N GLU A 224 -6.82 -20.68 -0.30
CA GLU A 224 -5.91 -20.03 0.65
C GLU A 224 -4.50 -19.83 0.07
N GLU A 225 -4.05 -20.74 -0.78
CA GLU A 225 -2.78 -20.62 -1.51
C GLU A 225 -2.73 -19.33 -2.35
N SER A 226 -3.89 -18.83 -2.82
CA SER A 226 -3.94 -17.54 -3.53
C SER A 226 -3.64 -16.38 -2.58
N ALA A 227 -4.13 -16.41 -1.34
CA ALA A 227 -3.76 -15.39 -0.34
C ALA A 227 -2.26 -15.45 -0.03
N TRP A 228 -1.68 -16.65 0.06
CA TRP A 228 -0.25 -16.86 0.23
C TRP A 228 0.58 -16.31 -0.94
N SER A 229 0.17 -16.57 -2.18
CA SER A 229 0.84 -16.07 -3.40
C SER A 229 0.74 -14.55 -3.54
N ILE A 230 -0.35 -13.94 -3.05
CA ILE A 230 -0.60 -12.49 -3.16
C ILE A 230 0.11 -11.70 -2.06
N VAL A 231 0.03 -12.15 -0.80
CA VAL A 231 0.52 -11.35 0.34
C VAL A 231 2.03 -11.13 0.30
N ARG A 232 2.80 -12.09 -0.18
CA ARG A 232 4.28 -12.00 -0.24
C ARG A 232 4.77 -10.92 -1.20
N PRO A 233 4.34 -10.86 -2.47
CA PRO A 233 4.67 -9.74 -3.36
C PRO A 233 4.25 -8.37 -2.81
N ILE A 234 3.08 -8.28 -2.15
CA ILE A 234 2.62 -7.04 -1.52
C ILE A 234 3.58 -6.58 -0.41
N ILE A 235 4.04 -7.50 0.43
CA ILE A 235 5.03 -7.19 1.47
C ILE A 235 6.36 -6.76 0.85
N VAL A 236 6.83 -7.46 -0.19
CA VAL A 236 8.08 -7.11 -0.90
C VAL A 236 7.98 -5.72 -1.54
N SER A 237 6.83 -5.36 -2.12
CA SER A 237 6.57 -4.00 -2.63
C SER A 237 6.74 -2.95 -1.53
N GLY A 238 6.08 -3.13 -0.38
CA GLY A 238 6.20 -2.22 0.76
C GLY A 238 7.63 -2.09 1.28
N VAL A 239 8.36 -3.20 1.39
CA VAL A 239 9.77 -3.21 1.82
C VAL A 239 10.68 -2.51 0.81
N SER A 240 10.39 -2.58 -0.49
CA SER A 240 11.17 -1.89 -1.52
C SER A 240 11.19 -0.37 -1.32
N MET A 241 10.09 0.21 -0.84
CA MET A 241 10.01 1.63 -0.49
C MET A 241 10.92 1.98 0.71
N ALA A 242 11.03 1.11 1.68
CA ALA A 242 11.93 1.28 2.82
C ALA A 242 13.41 1.29 2.38
N ILE A 243 13.78 0.38 1.47
CA ILE A 243 15.14 0.34 0.89
C ILE A 243 15.42 1.60 0.06
N ALA A 244 14.45 2.05 -0.72
CA ALA A 244 14.58 3.30 -1.49
C ALA A 244 14.58 4.55 -0.61
N GLY A 245 13.99 4.48 0.62
CA GLY A 245 13.69 5.62 1.48
C GLY A 245 12.77 6.65 0.81
N SER A 246 11.95 6.18 -0.10
CA SER A 246 10.92 6.94 -0.80
C SER A 246 9.89 5.98 -1.36
N SER A 247 8.70 6.48 -1.72
CA SER A 247 7.68 5.66 -2.37
C SER A 247 7.90 5.45 -3.87
N ARG A 248 9.01 5.92 -4.44
CA ARG A 248 9.30 5.82 -5.88
C ARG A 248 9.22 4.39 -6.47
N PRO A 249 9.68 3.33 -5.78
CA PRO A 249 9.59 1.97 -6.33
C PRO A 249 8.15 1.49 -6.60
N ALA A 250 7.19 2.04 -5.86
CA ALA A 250 5.81 1.58 -5.90
C ALA A 250 4.80 2.71 -6.18
N SER A 251 5.25 3.92 -6.54
CA SER A 251 4.34 5.05 -6.75
C SER A 251 4.88 5.98 -7.82
N GLY A 252 4.26 5.96 -8.97
CA GLY A 252 4.53 6.80 -10.14
C GLY A 252 3.30 7.59 -10.57
N SER A 253 3.15 7.80 -11.87
CA SER A 253 2.03 8.52 -12.49
C SER A 253 0.67 7.85 -12.26
N GLU A 254 0.61 6.53 -12.20
CA GLU A 254 -0.60 5.77 -11.88
C GLU A 254 -1.16 6.12 -10.48
N HIS A 255 -0.27 6.33 -9.51
CA HIS A 255 -0.65 6.77 -8.18
C HIS A 255 -1.06 8.25 -8.14
N LEU A 256 -0.43 9.11 -8.95
CA LEU A 256 -0.88 10.50 -9.09
C LEU A 256 -2.31 10.56 -9.64
N ILE A 257 -2.65 9.69 -10.60
CA ILE A 257 -4.01 9.54 -11.14
C ILE A 257 -4.97 9.05 -10.04
N SER A 258 -4.59 8.04 -9.26
CA SER A 258 -5.39 7.56 -8.12
C SER A 258 -5.69 8.67 -7.13
N HIS A 259 -4.69 9.43 -6.72
CA HIS A 259 -4.89 10.57 -5.80
C HIS A 259 -5.73 11.70 -6.40
N ALA A 260 -5.64 11.94 -7.71
CA ALA A 260 -6.54 12.88 -8.39
C ALA A 260 -7.99 12.36 -8.38
N LEU A 261 -8.20 11.07 -8.63
CA LEU A 261 -9.51 10.43 -8.56
C LEU A 261 -10.11 10.43 -7.15
N ASP A 262 -9.31 10.31 -6.12
CA ASP A 262 -9.78 10.43 -4.73
C ASP A 262 -10.41 11.80 -4.43
N GLN A 263 -10.00 12.85 -5.15
CA GLN A 263 -10.58 14.18 -5.05
C GLN A 263 -11.77 14.39 -5.99
N ILE A 264 -11.71 13.82 -7.21
CA ILE A 264 -12.71 14.03 -8.27
C ILE A 264 -13.92 13.11 -8.09
N ALA A 265 -13.69 11.86 -7.66
CA ALA A 265 -14.69 10.82 -7.51
C ALA A 265 -14.47 9.99 -6.23
N PRO A 266 -14.55 10.61 -5.04
CA PRO A 266 -14.19 9.98 -3.78
C PRO A 266 -15.04 8.72 -3.51
N GLY A 267 -14.37 7.64 -3.05
CA GLY A 267 -15.02 6.41 -2.59
C GLY A 267 -15.60 5.52 -3.70
N LYS A 268 -15.38 5.83 -4.98
CA LYS A 268 -15.90 5.02 -6.11
C LYS A 268 -15.16 3.70 -6.26
N ALA A 269 -13.84 3.71 -6.11
CA ALA A 269 -12.99 2.54 -6.29
C ALA A 269 -11.95 2.44 -5.16
N LEU A 270 -11.38 1.25 -4.99
CA LEU A 270 -10.25 1.06 -4.09
C LEU A 270 -8.97 1.63 -4.71
N HIS A 271 -8.03 2.04 -3.86
CA HIS A 271 -6.75 2.61 -4.29
C HIS A 271 -6.02 1.72 -5.32
N GLY A 272 -5.84 0.44 -5.02
CA GLY A 272 -5.18 -0.48 -5.96
C GLY A 272 -5.95 -0.68 -7.27
N GLU A 273 -7.30 -0.60 -7.25
CA GLU A 273 -8.11 -0.64 -8.48
C GLU A 273 -7.83 0.58 -9.37
N GLN A 274 -7.74 1.77 -8.78
CA GLN A 274 -7.41 3.02 -9.48
C GLN A 274 -5.97 2.97 -10.03
N CYS A 275 -5.00 2.51 -9.23
CA CYS A 275 -3.60 2.35 -9.64
C CYS A 275 -3.47 1.33 -10.78
N GLY A 276 -4.20 0.22 -10.71
CA GLY A 276 -4.20 -0.80 -11.76
C GLY A 276 -4.67 -0.25 -13.11
N VAL A 277 -5.82 0.43 -13.14
CA VAL A 277 -6.32 1.06 -14.39
C VAL A 277 -5.37 2.18 -14.83
N GLY A 278 -4.85 2.98 -13.90
CA GLY A 278 -3.83 3.99 -14.17
C GLY A 278 -2.60 3.38 -14.85
N SER A 279 -2.14 2.22 -14.36
CA SER A 279 -0.95 1.54 -14.89
C SER A 279 -1.13 1.06 -16.35
N ILE A 280 -2.32 0.66 -16.76
CA ILE A 280 -2.61 0.31 -18.17
C ILE A 280 -2.31 1.51 -19.06
N MET A 281 -2.84 2.67 -18.71
CA MET A 281 -2.67 3.91 -19.47
C MET A 281 -1.23 4.42 -19.44
N MET A 282 -0.60 4.42 -18.28
CA MET A 282 0.78 4.90 -18.14
C MET A 282 1.78 3.96 -18.82
N MET A 283 1.55 2.65 -18.80
CA MET A 283 2.36 1.71 -19.56
C MET A 283 2.27 1.96 -21.07
N ALA A 284 1.09 2.31 -21.58
CA ALA A 284 0.93 2.69 -22.98
C ALA A 284 1.70 3.97 -23.32
N LEU A 285 1.67 5.00 -22.46
CA LEU A 285 2.46 6.23 -22.63
C LEU A 285 3.97 5.97 -22.62
N HIS A 286 4.44 5.04 -21.79
CA HIS A 286 5.84 4.59 -21.78
C HIS A 286 6.22 3.73 -23.00
N GLY A 287 5.28 3.42 -23.90
CA GLY A 287 5.51 2.55 -25.06
C GLY A 287 5.72 1.07 -24.70
N GLY A 288 5.26 0.65 -23.51
CA GLY A 288 5.39 -0.72 -23.01
C GLY A 288 4.19 -1.60 -23.33
N ASP A 289 4.25 -2.87 -22.92
CA ASP A 289 3.17 -3.85 -23.14
C ASP A 289 2.03 -3.67 -22.11
N PHE A 290 1.19 -2.66 -22.34
CA PHE A 290 0.02 -2.42 -21.50
C PHE A 290 -1.02 -3.55 -21.59
N LYS A 291 -1.06 -4.29 -22.71
CA LYS A 291 -1.98 -5.43 -22.88
C LYS A 291 -1.64 -6.57 -21.92
N ARG A 292 -0.35 -6.75 -21.61
CA ARG A 292 0.08 -7.73 -20.61
C ARG A 292 -0.46 -7.39 -19.22
N LEU A 293 -0.37 -6.12 -18.80
CA LEU A 293 -0.93 -5.66 -17.53
C LEU A 293 -2.45 -5.82 -17.53
N GLN A 294 -3.12 -5.39 -18.60
CA GLN A 294 -4.57 -5.48 -18.74
C GLN A 294 -5.06 -6.93 -18.63
N ARG A 295 -4.40 -7.89 -19.29
CA ARG A 295 -4.71 -9.33 -19.16
C ARG A 295 -4.55 -9.81 -17.73
N CYS A 296 -3.43 -9.48 -17.07
CA CYS A 296 -3.21 -9.85 -15.67
C CYS A 296 -4.32 -9.32 -14.77
N LEU A 297 -4.61 -8.02 -14.83
CA LEU A 297 -5.66 -7.38 -14.03
C LEU A 297 -7.04 -8.01 -14.26
N HIS A 298 -7.39 -8.24 -15.51
CA HIS A 298 -8.63 -8.95 -15.87
C HIS A 298 -8.67 -10.35 -15.26
N THR A 299 -7.58 -11.11 -15.36
CA THR A 299 -7.48 -12.49 -14.87
C THR A 299 -7.65 -12.58 -13.36
N VAL A 300 -7.03 -11.67 -12.60
CA VAL A 300 -7.19 -11.61 -11.14
C VAL A 300 -8.53 -11.01 -10.71
N GLY A 301 -9.31 -10.47 -11.65
CA GLY A 301 -10.64 -9.87 -11.39
C GLY A 301 -10.57 -8.44 -10.88
N ALA A 302 -9.48 -7.72 -11.14
CA ALA A 302 -9.38 -6.30 -10.91
C ALA A 302 -9.98 -5.49 -12.09
N PRO A 303 -10.44 -4.25 -11.87
CA PRO A 303 -10.95 -3.40 -12.95
C PRO A 303 -9.90 -3.12 -14.02
N THR A 304 -10.35 -3.08 -15.27
CA THR A 304 -9.56 -2.70 -16.45
C THR A 304 -10.22 -1.60 -17.28
N THR A 305 -11.42 -1.16 -16.88
CA THR A 305 -12.20 -0.13 -17.59
C THR A 305 -12.79 0.89 -16.62
N LEU A 306 -13.17 2.06 -17.15
CA LEU A 306 -13.85 3.13 -16.37
C LEU A 306 -15.17 2.65 -15.79
N ARG A 307 -15.94 1.89 -16.55
CA ARG A 307 -17.21 1.33 -16.10
C ARG A 307 -17.03 0.45 -14.85
N GLN A 308 -15.98 -0.39 -14.83
CA GLN A 308 -15.68 -1.25 -13.68
C GLN A 308 -15.21 -0.46 -12.46
N LEU A 309 -14.54 0.69 -12.66
CA LEU A 309 -14.19 1.62 -11.60
C LEU A 309 -15.38 2.44 -11.07
N GLY A 310 -16.48 2.53 -11.84
CA GLY A 310 -17.57 3.45 -11.55
C GLY A 310 -17.22 4.92 -11.79
N ILE A 311 -16.30 5.20 -12.73
CA ILE A 311 -15.76 6.52 -13.07
C ILE A 311 -16.23 6.89 -14.48
N SER A 312 -16.63 8.17 -14.69
CA SER A 312 -16.98 8.66 -16.03
C SER A 312 -15.73 9.00 -16.87
N LYS A 313 -15.91 9.09 -18.20
CA LYS A 313 -14.82 9.52 -19.10
C LYS A 313 -14.29 10.91 -18.73
N GLU A 314 -15.18 11.84 -18.43
CA GLU A 314 -14.83 13.23 -18.05
C GLU A 314 -14.03 13.27 -16.75
N GLN A 315 -14.43 12.47 -15.74
CA GLN A 315 -13.69 12.36 -14.48
C GLN A 315 -12.27 11.81 -14.69
N MET A 316 -12.12 10.80 -15.54
CA MET A 316 -10.79 10.25 -15.83
C MET A 316 -9.94 11.22 -16.66
N VAL A 317 -10.52 11.89 -17.64
CA VAL A 317 -9.81 12.94 -18.41
C VAL A 317 -9.36 14.07 -17.48
N GLN A 318 -10.23 14.50 -16.55
CA GLN A 318 -9.87 15.48 -15.54
C GLN A 318 -8.71 14.99 -14.65
N ALA A 319 -8.76 13.72 -14.20
CA ALA A 319 -7.68 13.13 -13.41
C ALA A 319 -6.36 13.11 -14.19
N LEU A 320 -6.35 12.63 -15.43
CA LEU A 320 -5.17 12.55 -16.29
C LEU A 320 -4.53 13.92 -16.53
N THR A 321 -5.34 14.97 -16.73
CA THR A 321 -4.85 16.32 -17.02
C THR A 321 -4.39 17.07 -15.76
N THR A 322 -4.80 16.65 -14.56
CA THR A 322 -4.49 17.34 -13.30
C THR A 322 -3.57 16.56 -12.36
N ALA A 323 -3.34 15.26 -12.61
CA ALA A 323 -2.57 14.38 -11.73
C ALA A 323 -1.15 14.91 -11.43
N HIS A 324 -0.48 15.54 -12.38
CA HIS A 324 0.85 16.15 -12.19
C HIS A 324 0.87 17.21 -11.06
N LYS A 325 -0.28 17.84 -10.76
CA LYS A 325 -0.41 18.85 -9.69
C LYS A 325 -0.53 18.27 -8.30
N VAL A 326 -0.84 16.97 -8.18
CA VAL A 326 -1.02 16.29 -6.89
C VAL A 326 0.28 16.26 -6.09
N ARG A 327 1.39 15.98 -6.79
CA ARG A 327 2.75 16.03 -6.23
C ARG A 327 3.69 16.69 -7.23
N PRO A 328 3.78 18.01 -7.24
CA PRO A 328 4.59 18.76 -8.22
C PRO A 328 6.09 18.43 -8.15
N ASP A 329 6.56 17.98 -7.01
CA ASP A 329 7.93 17.50 -6.76
C ASP A 329 8.25 16.16 -7.41
N ARG A 330 7.21 15.41 -7.84
CA ARG A 330 7.35 14.05 -8.39
C ARG A 330 7.27 14.08 -9.92
N TYR A 331 8.42 14.10 -10.58
CA TYR A 331 8.47 14.00 -12.03
C TYR A 331 8.12 12.60 -12.53
N THR A 332 7.22 12.51 -13.52
CA THR A 332 6.72 11.27 -14.14
C THR A 332 6.54 11.45 -15.64
N ILE A 333 6.05 10.43 -16.33
CA ILE A 333 5.70 10.51 -17.76
C ILE A 333 4.65 11.59 -18.07
N LEU A 334 3.88 12.04 -17.07
CA LEU A 334 2.92 13.15 -17.24
C LEU A 334 3.62 14.51 -17.43
N GLY A 335 4.93 14.60 -17.17
CA GLY A 335 5.69 15.84 -17.28
C GLY A 335 5.28 16.92 -16.25
N ASP A 336 5.78 18.12 -16.43
CA ASP A 336 5.49 19.27 -15.54
C ASP A 336 4.15 19.95 -15.86
N GLN A 337 3.60 19.74 -17.04
CA GLN A 337 2.38 20.40 -17.54
C GLN A 337 1.15 19.46 -17.58
N GLY A 338 1.34 18.17 -17.33
CA GLY A 338 0.31 17.15 -17.56
C GLY A 338 0.11 16.88 -19.05
N ILE A 339 -0.87 16.04 -19.36
CA ILE A 339 -1.25 15.74 -20.75
C ILE A 339 -2.47 16.57 -21.16
N MET A 340 -2.57 16.89 -22.46
CA MET A 340 -3.70 17.63 -23.01
C MET A 340 -4.98 16.77 -22.99
N PRO A 341 -6.17 17.36 -22.86
CA PRO A 341 -7.44 16.62 -22.85
C PRO A 341 -7.62 15.68 -24.04
N GLU A 342 -7.27 16.13 -25.24
CA GLU A 342 -7.38 15.32 -26.47
C GLU A 342 -6.42 14.12 -26.44
N ALA A 343 -5.25 14.29 -25.84
CA ALA A 343 -4.29 13.20 -25.65
C ALA A 343 -4.80 12.19 -24.59
N ALA A 344 -5.43 12.70 -23.53
CA ALA A 344 -6.06 11.84 -22.50
C ALA A 344 -7.21 11.02 -23.10
N GLU A 345 -8.10 11.63 -23.89
CA GLU A 345 -9.18 10.91 -24.56
C GLU A 345 -8.66 9.83 -25.51
N ARG A 346 -7.66 10.17 -26.34
CA ARG A 346 -7.04 9.23 -27.25
C ARG A 346 -6.37 8.07 -26.51
N LEU A 347 -5.77 8.35 -25.37
CA LEU A 347 -5.16 7.31 -24.51
C LEU A 347 -6.20 6.33 -23.96
N LEU A 348 -7.35 6.83 -23.50
CA LEU A 348 -8.47 6.00 -23.04
C LEU A 348 -8.99 5.08 -24.16
N GLU A 349 -9.10 5.59 -25.38
CA GLU A 349 -9.55 4.84 -26.55
C GLU A 349 -8.50 3.78 -26.97
N THR A 350 -7.23 4.19 -27.08
CA THR A 350 -6.13 3.31 -27.50
C THR A 350 -5.94 2.13 -26.55
N THR A 351 -6.11 2.37 -25.25
CA THR A 351 -5.94 1.33 -24.22
C THR A 351 -7.21 0.50 -23.98
N GLY A 352 -8.35 0.92 -24.52
CA GLY A 352 -9.66 0.28 -24.28
C GLY A 352 -10.18 0.52 -22.86
N VAL A 353 -9.57 1.41 -22.09
CA VAL A 353 -10.02 1.75 -20.72
C VAL A 353 -11.37 2.46 -20.74
N ALA A 354 -11.70 3.16 -21.83
CA ALA A 354 -12.99 3.86 -22.01
C ALA A 354 -14.21 2.93 -22.09
N ALA A 355 -14.06 1.63 -22.35
CA ALA A 355 -15.13 0.66 -22.61
C ALA A 355 -16.06 0.41 -21.40
#